data_6da7895fd3d9851922ea86c78544c971
#
_entry.id   6da7895fd3d9851922ea86c78544c971
#
_cell.length_a   1.000
_cell.length_b   1.000
_cell.length_c   1.000
_cell.angle_alpha   90.00
_cell.angle_beta   90.00
_cell.angle_gamma   90.00
#
_symmetry.space_group_name_H-M   'P 1'
#
loop_
_entity.id
_entity.type
_entity.pdbx_description
1 polymer ?
#
loop_
_entity_poly.entity_id
_entity_poly.type
_entity_poly.pdbx_seq_one_letter_code
_entity_poly.pdbx_strand_id
1 'polypeptide(L)'
;MSCCARCKQDLGLHTAVDTSGFLGARAPEDFLDLVDLFLLDIKAGDEELYHLVTSAELAPTLRFARRLSDRGNRMWVRYVLVPGLTDAADDVEKVARFTSTLAHVERVEVLPFHQLGAGKWADLRLSYQLADVPPAAQELVRRVEDQFRAHGLTVV
;
A
#
# COMPACT_ATOMS: atom_id res chain seq x y z
N MET A 1 7.94 -25.20 -9.45
CA MET A 1 6.79 -24.88 -8.58
C MET A 1 7.18 -23.68 -7.72
N SER A 2 6.38 -22.61 -7.68
CA SER A 2 6.69 -21.41 -6.86
C SER A 2 6.54 -21.70 -5.37
N CYS A 3 7.18 -20.90 -4.50
CA CYS A 3 7.02 -21.02 -3.05
C CYS A 3 5.54 -20.91 -2.64
N CYS A 4 4.80 -19.96 -3.22
CA CYS A 4 3.36 -19.81 -2.97
C CYS A 4 2.55 -21.07 -3.33
N ALA A 5 2.86 -21.71 -4.47
CA ALA A 5 2.18 -22.94 -4.87
C ALA A 5 2.38 -24.04 -3.82
N ARG A 6 3.62 -24.21 -3.34
CA ARG A 6 3.92 -25.21 -2.30
C ARG A 6 3.22 -24.88 -0.98
N CYS A 7 3.27 -23.63 -0.54
CA CYS A 7 2.58 -23.22 0.69
C CYS A 7 1.07 -23.49 0.62
N LYS A 8 0.43 -23.11 -0.48
CA LYS A 8 -1.01 -23.24 -0.62
C LYS A 8 -1.46 -24.67 -0.91
N GLN A 9 -0.84 -25.33 -1.91
CA GLN A 9 -1.32 -26.61 -2.42
C GLN A 9 -0.86 -27.81 -1.58
N ASP A 10 0.42 -27.80 -1.13
CA ASP A 10 0.99 -28.93 -0.39
C ASP A 10 0.75 -28.79 1.12
N LEU A 11 0.78 -27.58 1.66
CA LEU A 11 0.72 -27.31 3.10
C LEU A 11 -0.61 -26.73 3.59
N GLY A 12 -1.52 -26.36 2.68
CA GLY A 12 -2.82 -25.76 3.02
C GLY A 12 -2.73 -24.42 3.76
N LEU A 13 -1.61 -23.68 3.58
CA LEU A 13 -1.38 -22.42 4.27
C LEU A 13 -2.08 -21.26 3.55
N HIS A 14 -2.57 -20.30 4.34
CA HIS A 14 -3.01 -19.01 3.82
C HIS A 14 -1.81 -18.23 3.25
N THR A 15 -1.95 -17.71 2.04
CA THR A 15 -0.89 -17.00 1.33
C THR A 15 -1.22 -15.51 1.22
N ALA A 16 -0.32 -14.67 1.66
CA ALA A 16 -0.42 -13.22 1.50
C ALA A 16 0.80 -12.66 0.78
N VAL A 17 0.59 -11.69 -0.10
CA VAL A 17 1.66 -10.99 -0.83
C VAL A 17 1.63 -9.52 -0.50
N ASP A 18 2.74 -9.04 0.03
CA ASP A 18 3.03 -7.63 0.30
C ASP A 18 3.72 -7.01 -0.92
N THR A 19 3.14 -5.97 -1.49
CA THR A 19 3.63 -5.40 -2.75
C THR A 19 3.21 -3.94 -2.96
N SER A 20 4.06 -3.19 -3.67
CA SER A 20 3.65 -1.90 -4.26
C SER A 20 2.84 -2.06 -5.56
N GLY A 21 2.75 -3.27 -6.11
CA GLY A 21 2.05 -3.51 -7.38
C GLY A 21 2.78 -3.01 -8.63
N PHE A 22 3.95 -2.37 -8.51
CA PHE A 22 4.66 -1.77 -9.64
C PHE A 22 4.96 -2.77 -10.76
N LEU A 23 5.38 -3.98 -10.42
CA LEU A 23 5.62 -5.06 -11.37
C LEU A 23 4.39 -5.95 -11.62
N GLY A 24 3.22 -5.56 -11.14
CA GLY A 24 2.01 -6.37 -11.18
C GLY A 24 1.55 -6.80 -12.58
N ALA A 25 1.89 -6.01 -13.62
CA ALA A 25 1.61 -6.40 -15.00
C ALA A 25 2.36 -7.67 -15.44
N ARG A 26 3.47 -8.02 -14.77
CA ARG A 26 4.28 -9.21 -15.05
C ARG A 26 3.85 -10.43 -14.22
N ALA A 27 2.94 -10.25 -13.26
CA ALA A 27 2.46 -11.36 -12.44
C ALA A 27 1.63 -12.32 -13.30
N PRO A 28 2.03 -13.62 -13.40
CA PRO A 28 1.25 -14.61 -14.13
C PRO A 28 -0.12 -14.86 -13.48
N GLU A 29 -1.10 -15.26 -14.28
CA GLU A 29 -2.47 -15.52 -13.78
C GLU A 29 -2.50 -16.63 -12.73
N ASP A 30 -1.78 -17.73 -12.99
CA ASP A 30 -1.65 -18.86 -12.07
C ASP A 30 -1.00 -18.48 -10.72
N PHE A 31 -0.11 -17.49 -10.72
CA PHE A 31 0.42 -16.94 -9.47
C PHE A 31 -0.64 -16.15 -8.70
N LEU A 32 -1.43 -15.31 -9.39
CA LEU A 32 -2.49 -14.53 -8.75
C LEU A 32 -3.57 -15.42 -8.14
N ASP A 33 -3.85 -16.59 -8.73
CA ASP A 33 -4.79 -17.59 -8.21
C ASP A 33 -4.29 -18.28 -6.92
N LEU A 34 -2.98 -18.25 -6.68
CA LEU A 34 -2.38 -18.85 -5.49
C LEU A 34 -2.35 -17.91 -4.28
N VAL A 35 -2.72 -16.64 -4.45
CA VAL A 35 -2.65 -15.63 -3.40
C VAL A 35 -4.03 -15.40 -2.80
N ASP A 36 -4.16 -15.64 -1.49
CA ASP A 36 -5.40 -15.43 -0.76
C ASP A 36 -5.66 -13.97 -0.40
N LEU A 37 -4.58 -13.18 -0.25
CA LEU A 37 -4.66 -11.77 0.13
C LEU A 37 -3.49 -10.96 -0.43
N PHE A 38 -3.79 -9.82 -1.03
CA PHE A 38 -2.79 -8.83 -1.39
C PHE A 38 -2.77 -7.68 -0.38
N LEU A 39 -1.60 -7.40 0.18
CA LEU A 39 -1.31 -6.19 0.95
C LEU A 39 -0.72 -5.18 -0.02
N LEU A 40 -1.56 -4.30 -0.56
CA LEU A 40 -1.15 -3.39 -1.63
C LEU A 40 -0.84 -2.00 -1.09
N ASP A 41 0.39 -1.58 -1.23
CA ASP A 41 0.83 -0.24 -0.85
C ASP A 41 0.53 0.77 -1.95
N ILE A 42 -0.30 1.77 -1.66
CA ILE A 42 -0.46 2.98 -2.48
C ILE A 42 0.20 4.14 -1.72
N LYS A 43 1.36 4.57 -2.19
CA LYS A 43 2.23 5.48 -1.43
C LYS A 43 1.83 6.96 -1.52
N ALA A 44 1.12 7.35 -2.59
CA ALA A 44 0.55 8.67 -2.82
C ALA A 44 -0.53 8.61 -3.90
N GLY A 45 -1.40 9.60 -3.97
CA GLY A 45 -2.44 9.74 -5.00
C GLY A 45 -2.05 10.68 -6.13
N ASP A 46 -1.00 11.47 -5.93
CA ASP A 46 -0.43 12.39 -6.92
C ASP A 46 0.80 11.77 -7.58
N GLU A 47 0.94 11.93 -8.91
CA GLU A 47 2.04 11.33 -9.68
C GLU A 47 3.41 11.90 -9.27
N GLU A 48 3.50 13.22 -9.06
CA GLU A 48 4.74 13.88 -8.70
C GLU A 48 5.18 13.48 -7.28
N LEU A 49 4.23 13.47 -6.34
CA LEU A 49 4.48 13.01 -4.98
C LEU A 49 4.84 11.52 -4.96
N TYR A 50 4.13 10.68 -5.71
CA TYR A 50 4.43 9.25 -5.81
C TYR A 50 5.86 9.03 -6.34
N HIS A 51 6.25 9.78 -7.39
CA HIS A 51 7.61 9.72 -7.92
C HIS A 51 8.65 10.18 -6.89
N LEU A 52 8.36 11.25 -6.17
CA LEU A 52 9.24 11.76 -5.11
C LEU A 52 9.52 10.70 -4.03
N VAL A 53 8.48 9.99 -3.57
CA VAL A 53 8.61 9.04 -2.45
C VAL A 53 9.06 7.64 -2.88
N THR A 54 8.92 7.28 -4.17
CA THR A 54 9.20 5.92 -4.64
C THR A 54 10.24 5.84 -5.76
N SER A 55 10.55 6.94 -6.41
CA SER A 55 11.32 7.02 -7.68
C SER A 55 10.70 6.18 -8.80
N ALA A 56 9.39 5.94 -8.76
CA ALA A 56 8.64 5.13 -9.70
C ALA A 56 7.37 5.88 -10.18
N GLU A 57 6.72 5.38 -11.21
CA GLU A 57 5.44 5.88 -11.70
C GLU A 57 4.29 5.30 -10.88
N LEU A 58 3.26 6.09 -10.61
CA LEU A 58 2.03 5.69 -9.91
C LEU A 58 1.15 4.76 -10.76
N ALA A 59 1.06 5.03 -12.05
CA ALA A 59 0.14 4.36 -12.96
C ALA A 59 0.25 2.82 -12.97
N PRO A 60 1.43 2.17 -12.91
CA PRO A 60 1.53 0.71 -12.80
C PRO A 60 0.85 0.13 -11.55
N THR A 61 1.01 0.80 -10.39
CA THR A 61 0.37 0.41 -9.13
C THR A 61 -1.16 0.45 -9.25
N LEU A 62 -1.70 1.56 -9.79
CA LEU A 62 -3.15 1.71 -9.95
C LEU A 62 -3.73 0.70 -10.96
N ARG A 63 -3.00 0.40 -12.05
CA ARG A 63 -3.42 -0.64 -13.00
C ARG A 63 -3.44 -2.03 -12.35
N PHE A 64 -2.45 -2.33 -11.53
CA PHE A 64 -2.44 -3.61 -10.81
C PHE A 64 -3.58 -3.72 -9.80
N ALA A 65 -3.86 -2.65 -9.05
CA ALA A 65 -5.01 -2.61 -8.15
C ALA A 65 -6.33 -2.91 -8.88
N ARG A 66 -6.57 -2.28 -10.05
CA ARG A 66 -7.73 -2.57 -10.88
C ARG A 66 -7.75 -4.02 -11.36
N ARG A 67 -6.61 -4.53 -11.84
CA ARG A 67 -6.50 -5.95 -12.26
C ARG A 67 -6.91 -6.90 -11.14
N LEU A 68 -6.43 -6.69 -9.92
CA LEU A 68 -6.81 -7.50 -8.76
C LEU A 68 -8.31 -7.39 -8.46
N SER A 69 -8.85 -6.16 -8.50
CA SER A 69 -10.28 -5.89 -8.32
C SER A 69 -11.14 -6.63 -9.36
N ASP A 70 -10.79 -6.52 -10.65
CA ASP A 70 -11.53 -7.15 -11.75
C ASP A 70 -11.48 -8.67 -11.70
N ARG A 71 -10.40 -9.24 -11.15
CA ARG A 71 -10.24 -10.68 -10.95
C ARG A 71 -10.98 -11.22 -9.72
N GLY A 72 -11.39 -10.36 -8.81
CA GLY A 72 -11.97 -10.77 -7.53
C GLY A 72 -10.95 -11.13 -6.45
N ASN A 73 -9.67 -10.75 -6.61
CA ASN A 73 -8.66 -10.96 -5.59
C ASN A 73 -8.91 -10.05 -4.38
N ARG A 74 -8.80 -10.62 -3.19
CA ARG A 74 -8.97 -9.86 -1.92
C ARG A 74 -7.76 -8.96 -1.69
N MET A 75 -8.02 -7.72 -1.24
CA MET A 75 -6.99 -6.72 -1.00
C MET A 75 -7.17 -6.02 0.34
N TRP A 76 -6.07 -5.72 0.99
CA TRP A 76 -5.96 -4.63 1.97
C TRP A 76 -5.12 -3.55 1.31
N VAL A 77 -5.62 -2.33 1.29
CA VAL A 77 -4.85 -1.19 0.81
C VAL A 77 -4.12 -0.57 1.99
N ARG A 78 -2.81 -0.34 1.86
CA ARG A 78 -2.00 0.27 2.90
C ARG A 78 -1.50 1.63 2.48
N TYR A 79 -1.63 2.58 3.38
CA TYR A 79 -1.20 3.96 3.20
C TYR A 79 -0.25 4.36 4.31
N VAL A 80 1.02 4.65 3.97
CA VAL A 80 2.02 5.10 4.94
C VAL A 80 1.89 6.61 5.11
N LEU A 81 1.50 7.02 6.31
CA LEU A 81 1.27 8.43 6.67
C LEU A 81 2.54 9.05 7.24
N VAL A 82 3.23 9.85 6.43
CA VAL A 82 4.45 10.59 6.80
C VAL A 82 4.11 12.07 6.95
N PRO A 83 4.19 12.65 8.16
CA PRO A 83 3.89 14.06 8.39
C PRO A 83 4.73 14.97 7.50
N GLY A 84 4.08 15.95 6.88
CA GLY A 84 4.71 16.91 5.97
C GLY A 84 5.10 16.34 4.59
N LEU A 85 4.81 15.07 4.31
CA LEU A 85 5.14 14.46 3.04
C LEU A 85 3.91 13.81 2.36
N THR A 86 3.28 12.83 3.01
CA THR A 86 2.12 12.12 2.45
C THR A 86 0.81 12.46 3.18
N ASP A 87 0.77 13.54 3.94
CA ASP A 87 -0.37 13.93 4.77
C ASP A 87 -1.25 15.04 4.16
N ALA A 88 -0.94 15.52 2.96
CA ALA A 88 -1.76 16.52 2.29
C ALA A 88 -3.18 15.98 2.04
N ALA A 89 -4.20 16.75 2.45
CA ALA A 89 -5.60 16.31 2.38
C ALA A 89 -6.04 15.94 0.95
N ASP A 90 -5.58 16.71 -0.04
CA ASP A 90 -5.93 16.47 -1.45
C ASP A 90 -5.28 15.18 -2.00
N ASP A 91 -4.09 14.83 -1.52
CA ASP A 91 -3.42 13.59 -1.93
C ASP A 91 -4.13 12.37 -1.33
N VAL A 92 -4.41 12.41 -0.02
CA VAL A 92 -5.18 11.38 0.67
C VAL A 92 -6.55 11.18 0.02
N GLU A 93 -7.22 12.29 -0.35
CA GLU A 93 -8.51 12.26 -1.04
C GLU A 93 -8.44 11.54 -2.40
N LYS A 94 -7.37 11.76 -3.18
CA LYS A 94 -7.14 11.05 -4.44
C LYS A 94 -7.03 9.54 -4.22
N VAL A 95 -6.25 9.12 -3.19
CA VAL A 95 -6.10 7.69 -2.86
C VAL A 95 -7.42 7.10 -2.38
N ALA A 96 -8.14 7.77 -1.48
CA ALA A 96 -9.41 7.30 -0.94
C ALA A 96 -10.47 7.13 -2.04
N ARG A 97 -10.60 8.13 -2.92
CA ARG A 97 -11.50 8.08 -4.07
C ARG A 97 -11.14 6.95 -5.03
N PHE A 98 -9.86 6.78 -5.36
CA PHE A 98 -9.43 5.67 -6.21
C PHE A 98 -9.75 4.32 -5.55
N THR A 99 -9.39 4.15 -4.29
CA THR A 99 -9.61 2.90 -3.53
C THR A 99 -11.08 2.53 -3.46
N SER A 100 -11.98 3.52 -3.29
CA SER A 100 -13.43 3.28 -3.26
C SER A 100 -14.03 2.79 -4.59
N THR A 101 -13.29 2.93 -5.70
CA THR A 101 -13.71 2.38 -7.00
C THR A 101 -13.36 0.90 -7.19
N LEU A 102 -12.56 0.33 -6.29
CA LEU A 102 -12.11 -1.05 -6.36
C LEU A 102 -13.09 -1.97 -5.64
N ALA A 103 -13.40 -3.12 -6.25
CA ALA A 103 -14.09 -4.21 -5.56
C ALA A 103 -13.07 -5.02 -4.72
N HIS A 104 -13.59 -5.78 -3.75
CA HIS A 104 -12.80 -6.71 -2.93
C HIS A 104 -11.68 -6.08 -2.09
N VAL A 105 -11.75 -4.76 -1.83
CA VAL A 105 -10.97 -4.11 -0.79
C VAL A 105 -11.66 -4.39 0.55
N GLU A 106 -11.03 -5.21 1.39
CA GLU A 106 -11.60 -5.59 2.68
C GLU A 106 -11.39 -4.50 3.73
N ARG A 107 -10.26 -3.81 3.65
CA ARG A 107 -9.93 -2.69 4.53
C ARG A 107 -8.80 -1.82 3.98
N VAL A 108 -8.69 -0.63 4.55
CA VAL A 108 -7.54 0.26 4.43
C VAL A 108 -6.80 0.26 5.75
N GLU A 109 -5.48 0.14 5.70
CA GLU A 109 -4.60 0.29 6.84
C GLU A 109 -3.82 1.60 6.70
N VAL A 110 -4.11 2.56 7.57
CA VAL A 110 -3.28 3.77 7.69
C VAL A 110 -2.13 3.44 8.62
N LEU A 111 -0.90 3.47 8.08
CA LEU A 111 0.32 3.10 8.80
C LEU A 111 1.06 4.38 9.21
N PRO A 112 0.95 4.83 10.48
CA PRO A 112 1.65 6.01 10.94
C PRO A 112 3.17 5.83 10.84
N PHE A 113 3.85 6.83 10.30
CA PHE A 113 5.31 6.84 10.21
C PHE A 113 5.96 6.73 11.58
N HIS A 114 7.02 5.96 11.65
CA HIS A 114 7.87 5.77 12.83
C HIS A 114 9.35 5.56 12.45
N GLN A 115 10.26 5.87 13.36
CA GLN A 115 11.71 5.86 13.14
C GLN A 115 12.37 4.46 13.26
N LEU A 116 11.61 3.36 13.40
CA LEU A 116 12.18 2.02 13.63
C LEU A 116 13.12 1.53 12.52
N GLY A 117 12.96 2.06 11.30
CA GLY A 117 13.82 1.73 10.16
C GLY A 117 15.15 2.51 10.09
N ALA A 118 15.31 3.58 10.87
CA ALA A 118 16.43 4.50 10.74
C ALA A 118 17.81 3.83 10.89
N GLY A 119 17.94 2.86 11.82
CA GLY A 119 19.18 2.13 12.03
C GLY A 119 19.70 1.40 10.79
N LYS A 120 18.81 0.89 9.94
CA LYS A 120 19.20 0.20 8.70
C LYS A 120 19.89 1.11 7.70
N TRP A 121 19.53 2.40 7.66
CA TRP A 121 20.18 3.40 6.81
C TRP A 121 21.62 3.66 7.28
N ALA A 122 21.81 3.76 8.60
CA ALA A 122 23.14 3.92 9.18
C ALA A 122 24.04 2.69 8.88
N ASP A 123 23.50 1.48 9.03
CA ASP A 123 24.22 0.22 8.72
C ASP A 123 24.67 0.16 7.24
N LEU A 124 23.84 0.69 6.35
CA LEU A 124 24.12 0.77 4.91
C LEU A 124 24.97 1.99 4.53
N ARG A 125 25.31 2.86 5.49
CA ARG A 125 26.00 4.15 5.27
C ARG A 125 25.27 5.08 4.30
N LEU A 126 23.94 5.04 4.32
CA LEU A 126 23.09 5.88 3.51
C LEU A 126 22.49 7.02 4.36
N SER A 127 22.28 8.16 3.74
CA SER A 127 21.60 9.29 4.39
C SER A 127 20.11 8.97 4.54
N TYR A 128 19.58 9.08 5.76
CA TYR A 128 18.16 8.90 6.04
C TYR A 128 17.44 10.23 5.95
N GLN A 129 16.70 10.46 4.87
CA GLN A 129 16.04 11.74 4.58
C GLN A 129 14.92 12.11 5.56
N LEU A 130 14.36 11.12 6.27
CA LEU A 130 13.25 11.32 7.21
C LEU A 130 13.73 11.37 8.68
N ALA A 131 15.04 11.61 8.93
CA ALA A 131 15.61 11.59 10.28
C ALA A 131 14.93 12.58 11.23
N ASP A 132 14.56 13.76 10.72
CA ASP A 132 13.96 14.85 11.50
C ASP A 132 12.41 14.86 11.46
N VAL A 133 11.79 13.89 10.78
CA VAL A 133 10.34 13.79 10.69
C VAL A 133 9.79 13.17 11.96
N PRO A 134 8.89 13.86 12.70
CA PRO A 134 8.30 13.30 13.90
C PRO A 134 7.31 12.20 13.56
N PRO A 135 7.01 11.30 14.52
CA PRO A 135 5.89 10.36 14.38
C PRO A 135 4.57 11.11 14.11
N ALA A 136 3.68 10.48 13.35
CA ALA A 136 2.38 11.07 13.07
C ALA A 136 1.54 11.23 14.36
N ALA A 137 1.05 12.45 14.61
CA ALA A 137 0.15 12.72 15.73
C ALA A 137 -1.18 11.99 15.55
N GLN A 138 -1.82 11.59 16.65
CA GLN A 138 -3.09 10.85 16.60
C GLN A 138 -4.21 11.60 15.88
N GLU A 139 -4.26 12.93 16.02
CA GLU A 139 -5.23 13.78 15.33
C GLU A 139 -5.05 13.70 13.81
N LEU A 140 -3.79 13.68 13.35
CA LEU A 140 -3.46 13.53 11.93
C LEU A 140 -3.87 12.15 11.41
N VAL A 141 -3.59 11.10 12.18
CA VAL A 141 -4.00 9.73 11.83
C VAL A 141 -5.52 9.64 11.70
N ARG A 142 -6.26 10.13 12.72
CA ARG A 142 -7.74 10.14 12.69
C ARG A 142 -8.29 10.90 11.49
N ARG A 143 -7.74 12.08 11.18
CA ARG A 143 -8.16 12.85 10.01
C ARG A 143 -8.02 12.04 8.72
N VAL A 144 -6.89 11.38 8.52
CA VAL A 144 -6.63 10.56 7.33
C VAL A 144 -7.56 9.34 7.28
N GLU A 145 -7.73 8.66 8.41
CA GLU A 145 -8.68 7.55 8.53
C GLU A 145 -10.12 7.98 8.18
N ASP A 146 -10.54 9.14 8.67
CA ASP A 146 -11.89 9.68 8.42
C ASP A 146 -12.09 10.05 6.94
N GLN A 147 -11.03 10.52 6.25
CA GLN A 147 -11.10 10.72 4.80
C GLN A 147 -11.37 9.39 4.06
N PHE A 148 -10.69 8.31 4.40
CA PHE A 148 -10.99 7.00 3.82
C PHE A 148 -12.40 6.50 4.18
N ARG A 149 -12.82 6.66 5.44
CA ARG A 149 -14.18 6.28 5.90
C ARG A 149 -15.28 7.04 5.18
N ALA A 150 -15.04 8.33 4.83
CA ALA A 150 -15.99 9.16 4.08
C ALA A 150 -16.31 8.60 2.68
N HIS A 151 -15.42 7.78 2.13
CA HIS A 151 -15.62 7.03 0.88
C HIS A 151 -16.23 5.63 1.07
N GLY A 152 -16.74 5.30 2.26
CA GLY A 152 -17.37 4.01 2.57
C GLY A 152 -16.36 2.87 2.78
N LEU A 153 -15.09 3.18 2.96
CA LEU A 153 -14.04 2.18 3.18
C LEU A 153 -13.94 1.79 4.66
N THR A 154 -13.73 0.52 4.93
CA THR A 154 -13.38 0.03 6.27
C THR A 154 -11.93 0.40 6.57
N VAL A 155 -11.68 1.08 7.70
CA VAL A 155 -10.33 1.54 8.09
C VAL A 155 -9.96 1.00 9.46
N VAL A 156 -8.77 0.48 9.61
CA VAL A 156 -8.18 -0.08 10.84
C VAL A 156 -6.77 0.45 11.03
#